data_0b489e086479bf05e938734a67f156ef
#
_entry.id   0b489e086479bf05e938734a67f156ef
#
_cell.length_a   1.000
_cell.length_b   1.000
_cell.length_c   1.000
_cell.angle_alpha   90.00
_cell.angle_beta   90.00
_cell.angle_gamma   90.00
#
_symmetry.space_group_name_H-M   'P 1'
#
loop_
_entity.id
_entity.type
_entity.pdbx_description
1 polymer ?
#
loop_
_entity_poly.entity_id
_entity_poly.type
_entity_poly.pdbx_seq_one_letter_code
_entity_poly.pdbx_strand_id
1 'polypeptide(L)'
;MPSKLNETDYIDIKKYRHKAELPLIVISLVFSLGVYGLLTYLSIQALNNENSAERLTNMISDEEGIFEPLIKYGAFFVLIAFIVLYIYIVIKFFANLGEAVSHDIPVTDKQFSNLKEYCELYSKRLKLKVTPELYISQEGSARVETSFMAIENERFIRLNCYYTFAACDLEDYTSIKFLIASELAHIILGHRDPLWVLLTLPARLIPIYKNIIGRAMNYSADRIAAELVGKEDAINAIITLSNDPYMVCKLDKDKYISDMLDRRSNIHQLSRTYYNLFSDMPIPAYRIAAISNPNNSGKLF
;
A
#
# COMPACT_ATOMS: atom_id res chain seq x y z
N MET A 1 5.61 6.50 -33.30
CA MET A 1 5.81 7.80 -32.60
C MET A 1 4.65 7.99 -31.67
N PRO A 2 4.84 8.13 -30.36
CA PRO A 2 3.71 8.41 -29.49
C PRO A 2 3.13 9.78 -29.84
N SER A 3 1.83 9.84 -30.12
CA SER A 3 1.09 11.07 -30.35
C SER A 3 1.31 12.01 -29.14
N LYS A 4 1.51 13.31 -29.41
CA LYS A 4 1.57 14.32 -28.33
C LYS A 4 0.27 14.22 -27.54
N LEU A 5 0.37 13.89 -26.23
CA LEU A 5 -0.76 13.90 -25.33
C LEU A 5 -1.33 15.33 -25.27
N ASN A 6 -2.63 15.47 -25.48
CA ASN A 6 -3.32 16.75 -25.29
C ASN A 6 -3.45 17.03 -23.79
N GLU A 7 -3.65 18.28 -23.39
CA GLU A 7 -3.86 18.66 -21.97
C GLU A 7 -5.06 17.92 -21.34
N THR A 8 -6.05 17.53 -22.14
CA THR A 8 -7.21 16.74 -21.72
C THR A 8 -6.87 15.28 -21.36
N ASP A 9 -5.70 14.79 -21.74
CA ASP A 9 -5.28 13.40 -21.49
C ASP A 9 -4.68 13.21 -20.09
N TYR A 10 -4.47 14.31 -19.35
CA TYR A 10 -3.94 14.25 -17.99
C TYR A 10 -5.05 13.99 -16.95
N ILE A 11 -4.72 13.19 -15.93
CA ILE A 11 -5.67 12.80 -14.89
C ILE A 11 -5.57 13.75 -13.69
N ASP A 12 -6.71 14.29 -13.26
CA ASP A 12 -6.81 14.98 -11.97
C ASP A 12 -6.96 13.96 -10.84
N ILE A 13 -5.82 13.60 -10.23
CA ILE A 13 -5.74 12.60 -9.16
C ILE A 13 -6.58 12.94 -7.93
N LYS A 14 -6.82 14.24 -7.66
CA LYS A 14 -7.59 14.68 -6.47
C LYS A 14 -9.04 14.19 -6.52
N LYS A 15 -9.63 14.14 -7.71
CA LYS A 15 -11.01 13.69 -7.94
C LYS A 15 -11.23 12.23 -7.56
N TYR A 16 -10.20 11.42 -7.65
CA TYR A 16 -10.29 9.96 -7.49
C TYR A 16 -9.89 9.48 -6.09
N ARG A 17 -9.38 10.37 -5.21
CA ARG A 17 -9.06 10.01 -3.82
C ARG A 17 -10.30 9.55 -3.06
N HIS A 18 -10.13 8.53 -2.22
CA HIS A 18 -11.16 8.10 -1.28
C HIS A 18 -11.42 9.20 -0.24
N LYS A 19 -12.70 9.49 0.05
CA LYS A 19 -13.09 10.61 0.93
C LYS A 19 -12.45 10.55 2.33
N ALA A 20 -12.26 9.33 2.87
CA ALA A 20 -11.66 9.13 4.18
C ALA A 20 -10.12 9.08 4.15
N GLU A 21 -9.47 9.03 2.99
CA GLU A 21 -8.02 8.86 2.91
C GLU A 21 -7.27 10.01 3.58
N LEU A 22 -7.51 11.25 3.18
CA LEU A 22 -6.85 12.40 3.77
C LEU A 22 -7.13 12.57 5.28
N PRO A 23 -8.39 12.47 5.75
CA PRO A 23 -8.67 12.47 7.20
C PRO A 23 -7.91 11.40 7.97
N LEU A 24 -7.88 10.16 7.47
CA LEU A 24 -7.13 9.07 8.11
C LEU A 24 -5.62 9.34 8.12
N ILE A 25 -5.08 9.90 7.06
CA ILE A 25 -3.69 10.33 6.96
C ILE A 25 -3.37 11.38 8.05
N VAL A 26 -4.20 12.40 8.18
CA VAL A 26 -4.02 13.47 9.19
C VAL A 26 -4.11 12.89 10.62
N ILE A 27 -5.09 12.01 10.87
CA ILE A 27 -5.23 11.33 12.17
C ILE A 27 -3.98 10.50 12.47
N SER A 28 -3.45 9.75 11.48
CA SER A 28 -2.19 8.99 11.65
C SER A 28 -1.04 9.89 12.07
N LEU A 29 -0.90 11.03 11.41
CA LEU A 29 0.19 11.96 11.68
C LEU A 29 0.07 12.56 13.09
N VAL A 30 -1.10 13.09 13.43
CA VAL A 30 -1.34 13.70 14.74
C VAL A 30 -1.13 12.69 15.87
N PHE A 31 -1.68 11.48 15.75
CA PHE A 31 -1.49 10.40 16.70
C PHE A 31 -0.01 10.03 16.85
N SER A 32 0.70 9.83 15.75
CA SER A 32 2.10 9.40 15.77
C SER A 32 3.01 10.49 16.35
N LEU A 33 2.80 11.76 15.98
CA LEU A 33 3.54 12.89 16.57
C LEU A 33 3.26 13.00 18.07
N GLY A 34 2.02 12.78 18.51
CA GLY A 34 1.67 12.72 19.93
C GLY A 34 2.42 11.60 20.67
N VAL A 35 2.49 10.39 20.09
CA VAL A 35 3.24 9.27 20.65
C VAL A 35 4.74 9.59 20.73
N TYR A 36 5.34 10.10 19.65
CA TYR A 36 6.76 10.49 19.67
C TYR A 36 7.05 11.60 20.69
N GLY A 37 6.18 12.61 20.76
CA GLY A 37 6.31 13.69 21.74
C GLY A 37 6.20 13.18 23.18
N LEU A 38 5.24 12.31 23.47
CA LEU A 38 5.08 11.68 24.79
C LEU A 38 6.29 10.84 25.16
N LEU A 39 6.77 9.98 24.28
CA LEU A 39 7.95 9.14 24.52
C LEU A 39 9.21 9.98 24.76
N THR A 40 9.38 11.05 23.98
CA THR A 40 10.50 11.98 24.16
C THR A 40 10.41 12.69 25.52
N TYR A 41 9.22 13.19 25.89
CA TYR A 41 8.99 13.81 27.19
C TYR A 41 9.30 12.87 28.35
N LEU A 42 8.77 11.64 28.30
CA LEU A 42 9.01 10.62 29.34
C LEU A 42 10.49 10.24 29.42
N SER A 43 11.18 10.15 28.28
CA SER A 43 12.62 9.87 28.25
C SER A 43 13.45 11.00 28.91
N ILE A 44 13.12 12.27 28.65
CA ILE A 44 13.77 13.43 29.29
C ILE A 44 13.48 13.43 30.77
N GLN A 45 12.25 13.16 31.18
CA GLN A 45 11.88 13.08 32.61
C GLN A 45 12.65 11.96 33.34
N ALA A 46 12.79 10.81 32.70
CA ALA A 46 13.56 9.69 33.28
C ALA A 46 15.04 10.01 33.45
N LEU A 47 15.63 10.81 32.54
CA LEU A 47 17.03 11.23 32.64
C LEU A 47 17.25 12.33 33.69
N ASN A 48 16.27 13.23 33.89
CA ASN A 48 16.42 14.40 34.76
C ASN A 48 15.96 14.15 36.21
N ASN A 49 15.18 13.11 36.48
CA ASN A 49 14.53 12.92 37.79
C ASN A 49 14.72 11.48 38.29
N GLU A 50 15.72 11.29 39.17
CA GLU A 50 15.95 9.99 39.83
C GLU A 50 14.74 9.54 40.67
N ASN A 51 14.01 10.50 41.29
CA ASN A 51 12.91 10.22 42.22
C ASN A 51 11.55 9.91 41.55
N SER A 52 11.37 10.18 40.26
CA SER A 52 10.08 9.95 39.58
C SER A 52 9.85 8.50 39.20
N ALA A 53 10.94 7.77 38.93
CA ALA A 53 10.88 6.34 38.67
C ALA A 53 10.58 5.54 39.94
N GLU A 54 11.20 5.94 41.06
CA GLU A 54 10.99 5.34 42.37
C GLU A 54 9.52 5.43 42.82
N ARG A 55 8.85 6.55 42.58
CA ARG A 55 7.40 6.70 42.84
C ARG A 55 6.52 5.78 41.96
N LEU A 56 6.85 5.61 40.73
CA LEU A 56 6.10 4.72 39.80
C LEU A 56 6.35 3.24 40.14
N THR A 57 7.58 2.90 40.51
CA THR A 57 7.95 1.54 40.91
C THR A 57 7.24 1.16 42.21
N ASN A 58 7.23 2.06 43.21
CA ASN A 58 6.53 1.86 44.46
C ASN A 58 5.00 1.78 44.34
N MET A 59 4.44 2.28 43.24
CA MET A 59 3.00 2.15 42.93
C MET A 59 2.63 0.80 42.26
N ILE A 60 3.59 0.12 41.63
CA ILE A 60 3.31 -1.06 40.76
C ILE A 60 3.83 -2.35 41.37
N SER A 61 4.89 -2.34 42.15
CA SER A 61 5.43 -3.56 42.77
C SER A 61 6.19 -3.30 44.09
N ASP A 62 5.92 -4.13 45.07
CA ASP A 62 6.70 -4.18 46.37
C ASP A 62 8.00 -4.97 46.24
N GLU A 63 8.37 -5.47 45.06
CA GLU A 63 9.57 -6.28 44.86
C GLU A 63 10.61 -5.53 44.01
N GLU A 64 11.79 -5.33 44.59
CA GLU A 64 12.99 -4.82 43.95
C GLU A 64 13.40 -5.80 42.82
N GLY A 65 13.33 -5.36 41.57
CA GLY A 65 13.67 -6.25 40.45
C GLY A 65 13.83 -5.57 39.12
N ILE A 66 13.76 -6.39 38.10
CA ILE A 66 13.93 -6.09 36.65
C ILE A 66 12.97 -4.97 36.16
N PHE A 67 11.88 -4.70 36.86
CA PHE A 67 10.86 -3.74 36.49
C PHE A 67 11.27 -2.28 36.67
N GLU A 68 12.10 -1.94 37.63
CA GLU A 68 12.53 -0.56 37.90
C GLU A 68 13.26 0.06 36.68
N PRO A 69 14.33 -0.54 36.11
CA PRO A 69 14.96 0.00 34.93
C PRO A 69 14.04 -0.01 33.71
N LEU A 70 13.12 -0.97 33.60
CA LEU A 70 12.15 -1.03 32.51
C LEU A 70 11.14 0.13 32.56
N ILE A 71 10.68 0.50 33.74
CA ILE A 71 9.78 1.65 33.96
C ILE A 71 10.55 2.95 33.74
N LYS A 72 11.75 3.09 34.31
CA LYS A 72 12.58 4.28 34.22
C LYS A 72 13.01 4.60 32.80
N TYR A 73 13.49 3.60 32.10
CA TYR A 73 14.06 3.75 30.74
C TYR A 73 13.16 3.21 29.62
N GLY A 74 11.96 2.73 29.94
CA GLY A 74 11.07 2.09 28.98
C GLY A 74 10.75 2.96 27.76
N ALA A 75 10.47 4.25 27.98
CA ALA A 75 10.22 5.18 26.90
C ALA A 75 11.43 5.36 25.98
N PHE A 76 12.64 5.38 26.53
CA PHE A 76 13.89 5.45 25.79
C PHE A 76 14.13 4.18 24.98
N PHE A 77 13.88 2.99 25.54
CA PHE A 77 13.98 1.75 24.81
C PHE A 77 12.98 1.66 23.64
N VAL A 78 11.75 2.19 23.83
CA VAL A 78 10.76 2.24 22.75
C VAL A 78 11.20 3.18 21.63
N LEU A 79 11.79 4.35 21.96
CA LEU A 79 12.35 5.24 20.94
C LEU A 79 13.50 4.57 20.17
N ILE A 80 14.41 3.87 20.86
CA ILE A 80 15.47 3.09 20.23
C ILE A 80 14.85 2.01 19.32
N ALA A 81 13.81 1.30 19.78
CA ALA A 81 13.13 0.30 18.96
C ALA A 81 12.54 0.88 17.67
N PHE A 82 11.99 2.10 17.70
CA PHE A 82 11.55 2.79 16.47
C PHE A 82 12.72 3.11 15.54
N ILE A 83 13.86 3.55 16.07
CA ILE A 83 15.07 3.82 15.27
C ILE A 83 15.57 2.52 14.63
N VAL A 84 15.65 1.44 15.40
CA VAL A 84 16.09 0.12 14.90
C VAL A 84 15.14 -0.40 13.82
N LEU A 85 13.83 -0.30 14.06
CA LEU A 85 12.81 -0.68 13.08
C LEU A 85 12.95 0.14 11.78
N TYR A 86 13.23 1.42 11.93
CA TYR A 86 13.47 2.29 10.78
C TYR A 86 14.72 1.91 9.99
N ILE A 87 15.85 1.67 10.68
CA ILE A 87 17.08 1.16 10.05
C ILE A 87 16.80 -0.17 9.33
N TYR A 88 16.01 -1.06 9.94
CA TYR A 88 15.59 -2.31 9.31
C TYR A 88 14.79 -2.06 8.01
N ILE A 89 13.88 -1.09 7.99
CA ILE A 89 13.11 -0.73 6.78
C ILE A 89 14.06 -0.26 5.67
N VAL A 90 15.08 0.55 6.01
CA VAL A 90 16.09 1.01 5.05
C VAL A 90 16.92 -0.16 4.50
N ILE A 91 17.39 -1.05 5.39
CA ILE A 91 18.15 -2.24 5.00
C ILE A 91 17.32 -3.13 4.07
N LYS A 92 16.04 -3.35 4.41
CA LYS A 92 15.12 -4.14 3.59
C LYS A 92 14.92 -3.52 2.20
N PHE A 93 14.86 -2.20 2.10
CA PHE A 93 14.79 -1.55 0.79
C PHE A 93 16.01 -1.88 -0.08
N PHE A 94 17.23 -1.73 0.47
CA PHE A 94 18.45 -2.06 -0.28
C PHE A 94 18.54 -3.55 -0.63
N ALA A 95 18.09 -4.43 0.27
CA ALA A 95 18.02 -5.87 -0.01
C ALA A 95 17.05 -6.16 -1.17
N ASN A 96 15.86 -5.57 -1.16
CA ASN A 96 14.86 -5.74 -2.22
C ASN A 96 15.35 -5.18 -3.57
N LEU A 97 16.04 -4.02 -3.56
CA LEU A 97 16.65 -3.46 -4.76
C LEU A 97 17.76 -4.37 -5.30
N GLY A 98 18.65 -4.84 -4.42
CA GLY A 98 19.73 -5.76 -4.78
C GLY A 98 19.19 -7.07 -5.37
N GLU A 99 18.11 -7.59 -4.80
CA GLU A 99 17.41 -8.77 -5.32
C GLU A 99 16.80 -8.49 -6.70
N ALA A 100 16.06 -7.38 -6.88
CA ALA A 100 15.46 -7.03 -8.15
C ALA A 100 16.51 -6.91 -9.26
N VAL A 101 17.62 -6.20 -9.00
CA VAL A 101 18.69 -6.01 -9.99
C VAL A 101 19.46 -7.31 -10.29
N SER A 102 19.57 -8.22 -9.31
CA SER A 102 20.39 -9.45 -9.44
C SER A 102 19.63 -10.66 -9.95
N HIS A 103 18.32 -10.76 -9.67
CA HIS A 103 17.54 -11.98 -9.92
C HIS A 103 16.32 -11.76 -10.80
N ASP A 104 15.72 -10.57 -10.78
CA ASP A 104 14.50 -10.31 -11.54
C ASP A 104 14.82 -9.99 -13.01
N ILE A 105 13.83 -10.20 -13.89
CA ILE A 105 13.98 -9.88 -15.31
C ILE A 105 13.65 -8.40 -15.54
N PRO A 106 14.62 -7.56 -15.97
CA PRO A 106 14.35 -6.16 -16.27
C PRO A 106 13.50 -6.02 -17.53
N VAL A 107 12.51 -5.15 -17.47
CA VAL A 107 11.67 -4.78 -18.60
C VAL A 107 12.36 -3.67 -19.40
N THR A 108 12.70 -3.95 -20.64
CA THR A 108 13.49 -3.05 -21.50
C THR A 108 12.87 -2.94 -22.90
N ASP A 109 13.41 -2.06 -23.76
CA ASP A 109 12.98 -1.96 -25.16
C ASP A 109 13.21 -3.24 -25.97
N LYS A 110 14.13 -4.11 -25.50
CA LYS A 110 14.46 -5.38 -26.17
C LYS A 110 13.67 -6.57 -25.63
N GLN A 111 13.12 -6.46 -24.42
CA GLN A 111 12.33 -7.52 -23.78
C GLN A 111 11.15 -6.92 -23.02
N PHE A 112 9.95 -7.42 -23.30
CA PHE A 112 8.69 -6.93 -22.74
C PHE A 112 8.44 -5.44 -23.04
N SER A 113 8.81 -4.96 -24.23
CA SER A 113 8.71 -3.54 -24.64
C SER A 113 7.30 -2.96 -24.48
N ASN A 114 6.26 -3.77 -24.71
CA ASN A 114 4.87 -3.39 -24.50
C ASN A 114 4.57 -3.00 -23.05
N LEU A 115 5.14 -3.68 -22.05
CA LEU A 115 4.95 -3.34 -20.64
C LEU A 115 5.64 -2.02 -20.30
N LYS A 116 6.82 -1.78 -20.87
CA LYS A 116 7.53 -0.50 -20.74
C LYS A 116 6.72 0.65 -21.34
N GLU A 117 6.17 0.46 -22.53
CA GLU A 117 5.32 1.47 -23.18
C GLU A 117 4.09 1.82 -22.34
N TYR A 118 3.42 0.85 -21.72
CA TYR A 118 2.30 1.12 -20.80
C TYR A 118 2.75 1.92 -19.58
N CYS A 119 3.89 1.56 -18.99
CA CYS A 119 4.42 2.29 -17.84
C CYS A 119 4.76 3.74 -18.19
N GLU A 120 5.41 3.97 -19.32
CA GLU A 120 5.74 5.32 -19.79
C GLU A 120 4.50 6.14 -20.10
N LEU A 121 3.52 5.55 -20.80
CA LEU A 121 2.26 6.21 -21.15
C LEU A 121 1.50 6.65 -19.90
N TYR A 122 1.33 5.74 -18.93
CA TYR A 122 0.58 6.03 -17.71
C TYR A 122 1.35 7.00 -16.79
N SER A 123 2.68 6.90 -16.72
CA SER A 123 3.51 7.86 -16.01
C SER A 123 3.36 9.29 -16.55
N LYS A 124 3.33 9.43 -17.87
CA LYS A 124 3.08 10.73 -18.53
C LYS A 124 1.68 11.26 -18.23
N ARG A 125 0.64 10.42 -18.31
CA ARG A 125 -0.74 10.82 -17.99
C ARG A 125 -0.92 11.23 -16.53
N LEU A 126 -0.16 10.66 -15.61
CA LEU A 126 -0.12 11.00 -14.19
C LEU A 126 0.84 12.15 -13.86
N LYS A 127 1.58 12.70 -14.81
CA LYS A 127 2.61 13.74 -14.61
C LYS A 127 3.69 13.32 -13.60
N LEU A 128 4.07 12.06 -13.60
CA LEU A 128 5.20 11.60 -12.80
C LEU A 128 6.49 12.23 -13.31
N LYS A 129 7.36 12.70 -12.39
CA LYS A 129 8.63 13.33 -12.74
C LYS A 129 9.61 12.34 -13.37
N VAL A 130 9.60 11.11 -12.87
CA VAL A 130 10.45 10.01 -13.32
C VAL A 130 9.56 8.78 -13.49
N THR A 131 9.71 8.09 -14.62
CA THR A 131 9.06 6.79 -14.86
C THR A 131 9.82 5.73 -14.05
N PRO A 132 9.15 4.93 -13.21
CA PRO A 132 9.80 3.87 -12.48
C PRO A 132 10.27 2.75 -13.42
N GLU A 133 11.34 2.07 -13.02
CA GLU A 133 11.79 0.85 -13.69
C GLU A 133 10.84 -0.30 -13.38
N LEU A 134 10.68 -1.21 -14.35
CA LEU A 134 9.88 -2.42 -14.19
C LEU A 134 10.77 -3.65 -14.15
N TYR A 135 10.48 -4.54 -13.21
CA TYR A 135 11.09 -5.85 -13.07
C TYR A 135 10.01 -6.92 -12.99
N ILE A 136 10.29 -8.10 -13.56
CA ILE A 136 9.42 -9.28 -13.44
C ILE A 136 10.06 -10.24 -12.45
N SER A 137 9.37 -10.48 -11.34
CA SER A 137 9.82 -11.27 -10.21
C SER A 137 9.01 -12.55 -10.03
N GLN A 138 9.65 -13.60 -9.51
CA GLN A 138 8.95 -14.83 -9.10
C GLN A 138 8.17 -14.65 -7.80
N GLU A 139 8.51 -13.67 -6.98
CA GLU A 139 7.93 -13.48 -5.67
C GLU A 139 6.72 -12.55 -5.64
N GLY A 140 5.70 -12.97 -4.89
CA GLY A 140 4.62 -12.13 -4.38
C GLY A 140 3.65 -11.53 -5.40
N SER A 141 2.89 -10.57 -4.96
CA SER A 141 2.06 -9.68 -5.77
C SER A 141 2.88 -8.50 -6.27
N ALA A 142 2.41 -7.83 -7.34
CA ALA A 142 3.02 -6.58 -7.80
C ALA A 142 3.24 -5.59 -6.64
N ARG A 143 4.44 -5.02 -6.55
CA ARG A 143 4.82 -4.07 -5.52
C ARG A 143 5.62 -2.92 -6.11
N VAL A 144 5.30 -1.72 -5.63
CA VAL A 144 6.22 -0.58 -5.75
C VAL A 144 7.20 -0.61 -4.60
N GLU A 145 8.47 -0.55 -4.93
CA GLU A 145 9.53 -0.26 -3.97
C GLU A 145 10.01 1.18 -4.21
N THR A 146 10.15 1.93 -3.13
CA THR A 146 10.59 3.34 -3.18
C THR A 146 11.85 3.53 -2.39
N SER A 147 12.85 4.21 -2.97
CA SER A 147 14.07 4.60 -2.26
C SER A 147 13.76 5.55 -1.10
N PHE A 148 14.37 5.26 0.06
CA PHE A 148 14.25 6.09 1.25
C PHE A 148 15.06 7.39 1.16
N MET A 149 16.19 7.33 0.53
CA MET A 149 17.01 8.53 0.31
C MET A 149 16.61 9.12 -1.04
N ALA A 150 16.09 10.34 -1.02
CA ALA A 150 15.81 11.16 -2.20
C ALA A 150 17.08 11.50 -3.01
N ILE A 151 18.12 10.66 -2.95
CA ILE A 151 19.39 10.86 -3.61
C ILE A 151 19.22 10.78 -5.12
N GLU A 152 18.33 9.93 -5.60
CA GLU A 152 17.77 9.92 -6.94
C GLU A 152 16.39 9.30 -6.80
N ASN A 153 15.39 9.81 -7.47
CA ASN A 153 13.99 9.33 -7.39
C ASN A 153 13.84 7.87 -7.87
N GLU A 154 14.70 7.00 -7.38
CA GLU A 154 14.70 5.59 -7.74
C GLU A 154 13.47 4.90 -7.16
N ARG A 155 12.57 4.61 -8.04
CA ARG A 155 11.37 3.84 -7.78
C ARG A 155 11.32 2.73 -8.80
N PHE A 156 11.04 1.53 -8.36
CA PHE A 156 10.87 0.40 -9.24
C PHE A 156 9.61 -0.37 -8.89
N ILE A 157 9.03 -1.02 -9.88
CA ILE A 157 7.84 -1.85 -9.74
C ILE A 157 8.24 -3.28 -10.07
N ARG A 158 8.02 -4.20 -9.14
CA ARG A 158 8.18 -5.63 -9.35
C ARG A 158 6.82 -6.22 -9.73
N LEU A 159 6.72 -6.78 -10.92
CA LEU A 159 5.54 -7.49 -11.41
C LEU A 159 5.70 -8.99 -11.15
N ASN A 160 4.63 -9.65 -10.74
CA ASN A 160 4.66 -11.10 -10.55
C ASN A 160 4.76 -11.82 -11.91
N CYS A 161 5.71 -12.76 -12.03
CA CYS A 161 5.97 -13.50 -13.26
C CYS A 161 4.78 -14.34 -13.71
N TYR A 162 3.99 -14.90 -12.78
CA TYR A 162 2.82 -15.71 -13.10
C TYR A 162 1.77 -14.92 -13.88
N TYR A 163 1.37 -13.74 -13.39
CA TYR A 163 0.42 -12.89 -14.09
C TYR A 163 1.00 -12.34 -15.39
N THR A 164 2.30 -12.04 -15.43
CA THR A 164 2.98 -11.59 -16.65
C THR A 164 3.04 -12.70 -17.68
N PHE A 165 3.36 -13.93 -17.28
CA PHE A 165 3.35 -15.11 -18.14
C PHE A 165 1.93 -15.38 -18.68
N ALA A 166 0.92 -15.40 -17.81
CA ALA A 166 -0.47 -15.60 -18.22
C ALA A 166 -0.94 -14.54 -19.20
N ALA A 167 -0.53 -13.28 -19.01
CA ALA A 167 -0.87 -12.21 -19.95
C ALA A 167 -0.23 -12.40 -21.32
N CYS A 168 1.00 -12.91 -21.38
CA CYS A 168 1.66 -13.24 -22.64
C CYS A 168 1.05 -14.46 -23.34
N ASP A 169 0.73 -15.51 -22.57
CA ASP A 169 0.20 -16.78 -23.07
C ASP A 169 -1.24 -16.64 -23.58
N LEU A 170 -2.07 -15.89 -22.87
CA LEU A 170 -3.46 -15.60 -23.24
C LEU A 170 -3.61 -14.40 -24.19
N GLU A 171 -2.53 -13.72 -24.53
CA GLU A 171 -2.52 -12.45 -25.29
C GLU A 171 -3.44 -11.37 -24.69
N ASP A 172 -3.74 -11.45 -23.37
CA ASP A 172 -4.57 -10.50 -22.63
C ASP A 172 -3.76 -9.76 -21.56
N TYR A 173 -3.38 -8.54 -21.87
CA TYR A 173 -2.59 -7.67 -20.99
C TYR A 173 -3.45 -6.82 -20.04
N THR A 174 -4.75 -7.00 -19.97
CA THR A 174 -5.68 -6.17 -19.22
C THR A 174 -5.32 -6.12 -17.72
N SER A 175 -5.04 -7.26 -17.11
CA SER A 175 -4.68 -7.36 -15.70
C SER A 175 -3.33 -6.70 -15.40
N ILE A 176 -2.33 -6.88 -16.26
CA ILE A 176 -1.00 -6.27 -16.10
C ILE A 176 -1.04 -4.76 -16.31
N LYS A 177 -1.79 -4.26 -17.29
CA LYS A 177 -2.02 -2.82 -17.46
C LYS A 177 -2.61 -2.19 -16.21
N PHE A 178 -3.61 -2.84 -15.62
CA PHE A 178 -4.24 -2.36 -14.39
C PHE A 178 -3.28 -2.40 -13.20
N LEU A 179 -2.46 -3.45 -13.05
CA LEU A 179 -1.44 -3.53 -12.01
C LEU A 179 -0.43 -2.39 -12.14
N ILE A 180 0.14 -2.17 -13.33
CA ILE A 180 1.07 -1.06 -13.57
C ILE A 180 0.40 0.27 -13.23
N ALA A 181 -0.82 0.50 -13.71
CA ALA A 181 -1.57 1.72 -13.46
C ALA A 181 -1.86 1.95 -11.96
N SER A 182 -2.22 0.89 -11.23
CA SER A 182 -2.49 0.95 -9.78
C SER A 182 -1.22 1.25 -8.98
N GLU A 183 -0.09 0.63 -9.33
CA GLU A 183 1.19 0.89 -8.66
C GLU A 183 1.71 2.31 -8.95
N LEU A 184 1.55 2.81 -10.19
CA LEU A 184 1.85 4.21 -10.51
C LEU A 184 0.95 5.18 -9.76
N ALA A 185 -0.33 4.83 -9.53
CA ALA A 185 -1.23 5.61 -8.70
C ALA A 185 -0.78 5.65 -7.24
N HIS A 186 -0.27 4.55 -6.67
CA HIS A 186 0.33 4.55 -5.34
C HIS A 186 1.56 5.46 -5.26
N ILE A 187 2.37 5.53 -6.32
CA ILE A 187 3.54 6.42 -6.40
C ILE A 187 3.11 7.88 -6.38
N ILE A 188 2.20 8.29 -7.26
CA ILE A 188 1.80 9.70 -7.37
C ILE A 188 1.04 10.20 -6.14
N LEU A 189 0.32 9.30 -5.44
CA LEU A 189 -0.37 9.61 -4.20
C LEU A 189 0.56 9.63 -2.97
N GLY A 190 1.81 9.17 -3.10
CA GLY A 190 2.79 9.12 -2.01
C GLY A 190 2.49 8.06 -0.94
N HIS A 191 1.72 7.01 -1.27
CA HIS A 191 1.25 6.02 -0.29
C HIS A 191 2.38 5.22 0.37
N ARG A 192 3.50 5.08 -0.33
CA ARG A 192 4.67 4.30 0.11
C ARG A 192 5.92 5.15 0.29
N ASP A 193 5.76 6.47 0.41
CA ASP A 193 6.87 7.37 0.69
C ASP A 193 7.49 7.00 2.05
N PRO A 194 8.79 6.69 2.12
CA PRO A 194 9.44 6.23 3.33
C PRO A 194 9.42 7.24 4.47
N LEU A 195 9.53 8.53 4.18
CA LEU A 195 9.41 9.58 5.20
C LEU A 195 8.02 9.57 5.82
N TRP A 196 7.00 9.40 4.97
CA TRP A 196 5.61 9.28 5.41
C TRP A 196 5.39 8.03 6.26
N VAL A 197 5.97 6.88 5.85
CA VAL A 197 5.92 5.63 6.63
C VAL A 197 6.53 5.84 8.02
N LEU A 198 7.68 6.51 8.12
CA LEU A 198 8.33 6.83 9.40
C LEU A 198 7.44 7.72 10.29
N LEU A 199 6.96 8.84 9.73
CA LEU A 199 6.15 9.80 10.49
C LEU A 199 4.84 9.20 11.01
N THR A 200 4.30 8.17 10.34
CA THR A 200 3.05 7.51 10.72
C THR A 200 3.26 6.12 11.33
N LEU A 201 4.49 5.73 11.64
CA LEU A 201 4.82 4.38 12.10
C LEU A 201 4.04 3.95 13.35
N PRO A 202 3.92 4.75 14.44
CA PRO A 202 3.12 4.38 15.59
C PRO A 202 1.67 4.04 15.26
N ALA A 203 1.01 4.82 14.40
CA ALA A 203 -0.36 4.56 13.97
C ALA A 203 -0.45 3.26 13.13
N ARG A 204 0.56 2.98 12.31
CA ARG A 204 0.62 1.77 11.48
C ARG A 204 0.87 0.48 12.27
N LEU A 205 1.37 0.57 13.50
CA LEU A 205 1.49 -0.58 14.39
C LEU A 205 0.14 -1.04 14.95
N ILE A 206 -0.92 -0.23 14.83
CA ILE A 206 -2.29 -0.62 15.18
C ILE A 206 -2.89 -1.40 13.98
N PRO A 207 -3.06 -2.75 14.06
CA PRO A 207 -3.37 -3.56 12.88
C PRO A 207 -4.67 -3.14 12.17
N ILE A 208 -5.75 -2.94 12.94
CA ILE A 208 -7.06 -2.55 12.37
C ILE A 208 -6.96 -1.19 11.67
N TYR A 209 -6.27 -0.22 12.31
CA TYR A 209 -6.11 1.10 11.74
C TYR A 209 -5.26 1.10 10.46
N LYS A 210 -4.14 0.35 10.47
CA LYS A 210 -3.31 0.12 9.28
C LYS A 210 -4.14 -0.42 8.11
N ASN A 211 -5.01 -1.38 8.37
CA ASN A 211 -5.83 -2.00 7.34
C ASN A 211 -6.89 -1.04 6.80
N ILE A 212 -7.52 -0.23 7.65
CA ILE A 212 -8.52 0.77 7.23
C ILE A 212 -7.88 1.80 6.29
N ILE A 213 -6.72 2.35 6.67
CA ILE A 213 -6.01 3.32 5.81
C ILE A 213 -5.49 2.67 4.53
N GLY A 214 -5.00 1.43 4.60
CA GLY A 214 -4.59 0.64 3.44
C GLY A 214 -5.73 0.47 2.44
N ARG A 215 -6.94 0.12 2.90
CA ARG A 215 -8.12 0.01 2.03
C ARG A 215 -8.49 1.35 1.38
N ALA A 216 -8.46 2.45 2.12
CA ALA A 216 -8.73 3.78 1.54
C ALA A 216 -7.74 4.13 0.44
N MET A 217 -6.45 3.85 0.66
CA MET A 217 -5.37 4.05 -0.31
C MET A 217 -5.55 3.17 -1.55
N ASN A 218 -5.93 1.89 -1.36
CA ASN A 218 -6.19 0.96 -2.46
C ASN A 218 -7.39 1.39 -3.32
N TYR A 219 -8.49 1.86 -2.71
CA TYR A 219 -9.62 2.41 -3.47
C TYR A 219 -9.23 3.63 -4.31
N SER A 220 -8.39 4.51 -3.78
CA SER A 220 -7.89 5.66 -4.52
C SER A 220 -7.05 5.23 -5.71
N ALA A 221 -6.13 4.28 -5.51
CA ALA A 221 -5.28 3.75 -6.57
C ALA A 221 -6.10 3.02 -7.65
N ASP A 222 -7.05 2.17 -7.25
CA ASP A 222 -7.95 1.46 -8.16
C ASP A 222 -8.76 2.40 -9.05
N ARG A 223 -9.28 3.49 -8.50
CA ARG A 223 -10.07 4.47 -9.25
C ARG A 223 -9.22 5.26 -10.25
N ILE A 224 -7.98 5.60 -9.89
CA ILE A 224 -7.02 6.21 -10.80
C ILE A 224 -6.62 5.21 -11.90
N ALA A 225 -6.35 3.96 -11.53
CA ALA A 225 -6.03 2.93 -12.49
C ALA A 225 -7.18 2.69 -13.46
N ALA A 226 -8.42 2.65 -12.97
CA ALA A 226 -9.61 2.51 -13.83
C ALA A 226 -9.80 3.66 -14.81
N GLU A 227 -9.35 4.87 -14.46
CA GLU A 227 -9.35 6.01 -15.39
C GLU A 227 -8.25 5.90 -16.46
N LEU A 228 -7.12 5.26 -16.11
CA LEU A 228 -6.02 5.01 -17.05
C LEU A 228 -6.34 3.92 -18.07
N VAL A 229 -6.89 2.79 -17.60
CA VAL A 229 -7.10 1.60 -18.45
C VAL A 229 -8.52 1.49 -19.00
N GLY A 230 -9.48 2.20 -18.42
CA GLY A 230 -10.91 2.05 -18.71
C GLY A 230 -11.62 1.23 -17.63
N LYS A 231 -12.89 1.58 -17.33
CA LYS A 231 -13.65 0.96 -16.21
C LYS A 231 -13.90 -0.53 -16.43
N GLU A 232 -14.26 -0.93 -17.62
CA GLU A 232 -14.55 -2.33 -17.96
C GLU A 232 -13.29 -3.17 -17.81
N ASP A 233 -12.18 -2.71 -18.36
CA ASP A 233 -10.88 -3.37 -18.25
C ASP A 233 -10.43 -3.46 -16.79
N ALA A 234 -10.65 -2.42 -15.98
CA ALA A 234 -10.33 -2.43 -14.57
C ALA A 234 -11.16 -3.47 -13.79
N ILE A 235 -12.45 -3.61 -14.08
CA ILE A 235 -13.32 -4.63 -13.48
C ILE A 235 -12.82 -6.03 -13.84
N ASN A 236 -12.56 -6.27 -15.14
CA ASN A 236 -12.02 -7.53 -15.62
C ASN A 236 -10.66 -7.85 -14.96
N ALA A 237 -9.79 -6.86 -14.87
CA ALA A 237 -8.50 -7.00 -14.21
C ALA A 237 -8.63 -7.39 -12.72
N ILE A 238 -9.53 -6.75 -11.96
CA ILE A 238 -9.75 -7.08 -10.54
C ILE A 238 -10.25 -8.52 -10.40
N ILE A 239 -11.14 -8.98 -11.28
CA ILE A 239 -11.63 -10.37 -11.27
C ILE A 239 -10.46 -11.32 -11.54
N THR A 240 -9.65 -11.06 -12.56
CA THR A 240 -8.50 -11.87 -12.94
C THR A 240 -7.44 -11.92 -11.82
N LEU A 241 -7.11 -10.78 -11.22
CA LEU A 241 -6.12 -10.68 -10.14
C LEU A 241 -6.60 -11.29 -8.80
N SER A 242 -7.91 -11.46 -8.64
CA SER A 242 -8.49 -12.10 -7.47
C SER A 242 -8.68 -13.61 -7.63
N ASN A 243 -8.48 -14.10 -8.83
CA ASN A 243 -8.64 -15.50 -9.19
C ASN A 243 -7.46 -15.96 -10.05
N ASP A 244 -7.52 -17.17 -10.54
CA ASP A 244 -6.55 -17.66 -11.51
C ASP A 244 -6.90 -17.14 -12.92
N PRO A 245 -5.93 -16.54 -13.68
CA PRO A 245 -6.18 -16.01 -15.03
C PRO A 245 -6.79 -17.03 -15.99
N TYR A 246 -6.35 -18.29 -15.91
CA TYR A 246 -6.84 -19.39 -16.77
C TYR A 246 -8.24 -19.87 -16.36
N MET A 247 -8.66 -19.65 -15.12
CA MET A 247 -10.01 -19.99 -14.65
C MET A 247 -11.04 -18.92 -15.02
N VAL A 248 -10.60 -17.67 -15.13
CA VAL A 248 -11.51 -16.53 -15.40
C VAL A 248 -12.15 -16.63 -16.79
N CYS A 249 -11.49 -17.25 -17.76
CA CYS A 249 -12.08 -17.47 -19.10
C CYS A 249 -13.33 -18.39 -19.07
N LYS A 250 -13.51 -19.19 -18.00
CA LYS A 250 -14.67 -20.07 -17.77
C LYS A 250 -15.68 -19.49 -16.78
N LEU A 251 -15.41 -18.30 -16.24
CA LEU A 251 -16.22 -17.70 -15.19
C LEU A 251 -17.36 -16.86 -15.80
N ASP A 252 -18.57 -17.07 -15.32
CA ASP A 252 -19.67 -16.12 -15.49
C ASP A 252 -19.42 -14.93 -14.55
N LYS A 253 -18.90 -13.83 -15.11
CA LYS A 253 -18.46 -12.65 -14.36
C LYS A 253 -19.60 -11.97 -13.63
N ASP A 254 -20.76 -11.85 -14.25
CA ASP A 254 -21.94 -11.19 -13.66
C ASP A 254 -22.45 -12.00 -12.47
N LYS A 255 -22.54 -13.32 -12.65
CA LYS A 255 -22.90 -14.22 -11.55
C LYS A 255 -21.87 -14.18 -10.42
N TYR A 256 -20.58 -14.19 -10.74
CA TYR A 256 -19.52 -14.09 -9.74
C TYR A 256 -19.65 -12.82 -8.89
N ILE A 257 -19.85 -11.66 -9.53
CA ILE A 257 -20.02 -10.37 -8.83
C ILE A 257 -21.30 -10.40 -7.97
N SER A 258 -22.42 -10.89 -8.52
CA SER A 258 -23.68 -10.97 -7.78
C SER A 258 -23.58 -11.89 -6.57
N ASP A 259 -22.97 -13.07 -6.73
CA ASP A 259 -22.77 -14.03 -5.64
C ASP A 259 -21.85 -13.48 -4.54
N MET A 260 -20.83 -12.68 -4.88
CA MET A 260 -19.98 -12.01 -3.90
C MET A 260 -20.70 -10.93 -3.12
N LEU A 261 -21.68 -10.26 -3.72
CA LEU A 261 -22.47 -9.21 -3.07
C LEU A 261 -23.69 -9.77 -2.35
N ASP A 262 -24.09 -11.00 -2.65
CA ASP A 262 -25.28 -11.63 -2.08
C ASP A 262 -25.17 -11.80 -0.55
N ARG A 263 -26.30 -11.52 0.12
CA ARG A 263 -26.43 -11.60 1.57
C ARG A 263 -27.02 -12.95 1.97
N ARG A 264 -26.21 -14.03 1.89
CA ARG A 264 -26.70 -15.40 2.11
C ARG A 264 -27.21 -15.61 3.54
N SER A 265 -26.39 -15.32 4.54
CA SER A 265 -26.74 -15.48 5.96
C SER A 265 -26.04 -14.48 6.85
N ASN A 266 -26.53 -14.31 8.10
CA ASN A 266 -25.90 -13.41 9.06
C ASN A 266 -24.46 -13.82 9.39
N ILE A 267 -24.17 -15.12 9.45
CA ILE A 267 -22.83 -15.61 9.74
C ILE A 267 -21.87 -15.31 8.58
N HIS A 268 -22.31 -15.43 7.33
CA HIS A 268 -21.50 -15.08 6.16
C HIS A 268 -21.22 -13.56 6.12
N GLN A 269 -22.20 -12.74 6.49
CA GLN A 269 -21.99 -11.29 6.58
C GLN A 269 -21.01 -10.92 7.69
N LEU A 270 -21.12 -11.54 8.87
CA LEU A 270 -20.20 -11.34 9.98
C LEU A 270 -18.78 -11.76 9.59
N SER A 271 -18.61 -12.93 9.00
CA SER A 271 -17.34 -13.46 8.53
C SER A 271 -16.70 -12.55 7.47
N ARG A 272 -17.49 -12.02 6.54
CA ARG A 272 -17.03 -11.07 5.52
C ARG A 272 -16.57 -9.74 6.14
N THR A 273 -17.34 -9.22 7.11
CA THR A 273 -16.98 -8.00 7.84
C THR A 273 -15.69 -8.21 8.64
N TYR A 274 -15.58 -9.35 9.33
CA TYR A 274 -14.37 -9.74 10.04
C TYR A 274 -13.16 -9.83 9.10
N TYR A 275 -13.30 -10.57 7.99
CA TYR A 275 -12.23 -10.66 6.97
C TYR A 275 -11.81 -9.28 6.45
N ASN A 276 -12.79 -8.44 6.10
CA ASN A 276 -12.52 -7.09 5.60
C ASN A 276 -11.84 -6.20 6.66
N LEU A 277 -12.13 -6.39 7.95
CA LEU A 277 -11.50 -5.63 9.04
C LEU A 277 -10.01 -5.95 9.20
N PHE A 278 -9.64 -7.24 9.02
CA PHE A 278 -8.26 -7.71 9.21
C PHE A 278 -7.45 -7.79 7.91
N SER A 279 -8.06 -7.52 6.75
CA SER A 279 -7.37 -7.44 5.46
C SER A 279 -7.02 -5.99 5.12
N ASP A 280 -5.81 -5.76 4.62
CA ASP A 280 -5.38 -4.47 4.06
C ASP A 280 -5.91 -4.25 2.62
N MET A 281 -6.24 -5.35 1.92
CA MET A 281 -6.87 -5.29 0.60
C MET A 281 -8.40 -5.34 0.73
N PRO A 282 -9.13 -4.43 0.06
CA PRO A 282 -10.57 -4.49 0.02
C PRO A 282 -11.05 -5.74 -0.73
N ILE A 283 -12.20 -6.28 -0.35
CA ILE A 283 -12.85 -7.39 -1.05
C ILE A 283 -13.07 -7.02 -2.52
N PRO A 284 -12.80 -7.92 -3.49
CA PRO A 284 -12.92 -7.63 -4.93
C PRO A 284 -14.25 -7.02 -5.34
N ALA A 285 -15.36 -7.52 -4.83
CA ALA A 285 -16.69 -6.97 -5.10
C ALA A 285 -16.85 -5.51 -4.63
N TYR A 286 -16.21 -5.12 -3.52
CA TYR A 286 -16.25 -3.73 -3.06
C TYR A 286 -15.36 -2.83 -3.92
N ARG A 287 -14.22 -3.34 -4.43
CA ARG A 287 -13.37 -2.62 -5.39
C ARG A 287 -14.13 -2.36 -6.69
N ILE A 288 -14.78 -3.38 -7.24
CA ILE A 288 -15.62 -3.29 -8.43
C ILE A 288 -16.75 -2.28 -8.23
N ALA A 289 -17.49 -2.36 -7.12
CA ALA A 289 -18.56 -1.41 -6.81
C ALA A 289 -18.06 0.05 -6.70
N ALA A 290 -16.84 0.28 -6.17
CA ALA A 290 -16.24 1.60 -6.07
C ALA A 290 -15.80 2.18 -7.42
N ILE A 291 -15.40 1.32 -8.38
CA ILE A 291 -15.05 1.73 -9.76
C ILE A 291 -16.32 1.99 -10.57
N SER A 292 -17.33 1.10 -10.45
CA SER A 292 -18.57 1.17 -11.23
C SER A 292 -19.38 2.42 -10.93
N ASN A 293 -19.42 2.85 -9.66
CA ASN A 293 -20.22 4.00 -9.23
C ASN A 293 -19.33 5.15 -8.73
N PRO A 294 -19.25 6.30 -9.45
CA PRO A 294 -18.44 7.44 -9.05
C PRO A 294 -18.77 8.02 -7.67
N ASN A 295 -20.03 7.86 -7.21
CA ASN A 295 -20.47 8.34 -5.91
C ASN A 295 -20.09 7.40 -4.75
N ASN A 296 -19.74 6.16 -5.05
CA ASN A 296 -19.28 5.17 -4.08
C ASN A 296 -17.77 5.22 -3.94
N SER A 297 -17.26 5.79 -2.85
CA SER A 297 -15.82 5.87 -2.62
C SER A 297 -15.18 4.54 -2.22
N GLY A 298 -15.96 3.53 -1.88
CA GLY A 298 -15.53 2.23 -1.36
C GLY A 298 -15.90 2.02 0.11
N LYS A 299 -16.13 0.78 0.50
CA LYS A 299 -16.54 0.38 1.85
C LYS A 299 -15.31 0.04 2.70
N LEU A 300 -15.11 0.76 3.81
CA LEU A 300 -13.96 0.56 4.69
C LEU A 300 -14.20 -0.50 5.78
N PHE A 301 -15.49 -0.81 6.09
CA PHE A 301 -15.90 -1.77 7.11
C PHE A 301 -16.86 -2.79 6.55
#